data_7d13cb06ec41d63be5aea669fb51a2c4
#
_entry.id   7d13cb06ec41d63be5aea669fb51a2c4
#
_cell.length_a   1.000
_cell.length_b   1.000
_cell.length_c   1.000
_cell.angle_alpha   90.00
_cell.angle_beta   90.00
_cell.angle_gamma   90.00
#
_symmetry.space_group_name_H-M   'P 1'
#
loop_
_entity.id
_entity.type
_entity.pdbx_description
1 polymer ?
#
loop_
_entity_poly.entity_id
_entity_poly.type
_entity_poly.pdbx_seq_one_letter_code
_entity_poly.pdbx_strand_id
1 'polypeptide(L)'
;ILSKNTAVMYNGVKINIVDTPGHADFGGEVERVLKTVDGVLLLVDAFEGPMPQTREVLKKALSLNLKPIVVINKIDRPGANPSKVLDQVLELFIELDATDEQLEFPVIYASAKNGIAKMNMEDSSDNINCIFETIIKEINPPACDEERPAQMLVSNIDYDEFIGRMAIGRLERGILKVNDPV
;
A
#
# COMPACT_ATOMS: atom_id res chain seq x y z
N ILE A 1 -15.98 5.65 7.17
CA ILE A 1 -15.62 4.48 6.32
C ILE A 1 -14.34 3.94 6.89
N LEU A 2 -14.39 2.75 7.48
CA LEU A 2 -13.21 2.08 8.04
C LEU A 2 -12.31 1.54 6.93
N SER A 3 -11.01 1.49 7.17
CA SER A 3 -10.04 0.83 6.27
C SER A 3 -10.45 -0.63 6.06
N LYS A 4 -10.41 -1.09 4.80
CA LYS A 4 -10.71 -2.49 4.47
C LYS A 4 -9.43 -3.30 4.46
N ASN A 5 -9.45 -4.42 5.19
CA ASN A 5 -8.36 -5.37 5.22
C ASN A 5 -8.71 -6.58 4.34
N THR A 6 -7.79 -6.96 3.48
CA THR A 6 -7.88 -8.20 2.69
C THR A 6 -6.52 -8.84 2.57
N ALA A 7 -6.46 -10.08 2.08
CA ALA A 7 -5.21 -10.78 1.85
C ALA A 7 -5.27 -11.58 0.56
N VAL A 8 -4.14 -11.68 -0.11
CA VAL A 8 -3.93 -12.49 -1.31
C VAL A 8 -2.78 -13.45 -1.07
N MET A 9 -2.94 -14.70 -1.52
CA MET A 9 -1.84 -15.67 -1.57
C MET A 9 -1.23 -15.65 -2.97
N TYR A 10 0.04 -15.32 -3.09
CA TYR A 10 0.76 -15.33 -4.36
C TYR A 10 2.11 -16.03 -4.19
N ASN A 11 2.36 -17.07 -4.99
CA ASN A 11 3.59 -17.87 -4.93
C ASN A 11 3.99 -18.33 -3.52
N GLY A 12 3.01 -18.70 -2.69
CA GLY A 12 3.25 -19.14 -1.30
C GLY A 12 3.45 -18.01 -0.30
N VAL A 13 3.46 -16.75 -0.74
CA VAL A 13 3.56 -15.57 0.11
C VAL A 13 2.17 -14.99 0.38
N LYS A 14 1.86 -14.72 1.64
CA LYS A 14 0.64 -14.01 2.04
C LYS A 14 0.89 -12.50 1.99
N ILE A 15 0.20 -11.80 1.11
CA ILE A 15 0.23 -10.35 0.99
C ILE A 15 -1.03 -9.79 1.65
N ASN A 16 -0.86 -9.12 2.78
CA ASN A 16 -1.95 -8.41 3.46
C ASN A 16 -2.08 -7.01 2.85
N ILE A 17 -3.29 -6.65 2.48
CA ILE A 17 -3.60 -5.37 1.82
C ILE A 17 -4.55 -4.59 2.72
N VAL A 18 -4.18 -3.36 3.05
CA VAL A 18 -5.03 -2.42 3.78
C VAL A 18 -5.39 -1.28 2.84
N ASP A 19 -6.67 -1.21 2.49
CA ASP A 19 -7.19 -0.13 1.66
C ASP A 19 -7.42 1.13 2.51
N THR A 20 -6.84 2.26 2.08
CA THR A 20 -7.00 3.53 2.79
C THR A 20 -8.20 4.30 2.24
N PRO A 21 -9.03 4.92 3.10
CA PRO A 21 -10.12 5.76 2.63
C PRO A 21 -9.58 6.98 1.87
N GLY A 22 -10.15 7.23 0.69
CA GLY A 22 -9.67 8.25 -0.27
C GLY A 22 -10.07 9.70 0.04
N HIS A 23 -10.62 10.03 1.22
CA HIS A 23 -11.11 11.36 1.55
C HIS A 23 -10.21 12.10 2.54
N ALA A 24 -10.09 13.42 2.34
CA ALA A 24 -9.26 14.33 3.13
C ALA A 24 -9.59 14.36 4.65
N ASP A 25 -10.78 13.93 5.04
CA ASP A 25 -11.26 14.01 6.42
C ASP A 25 -10.71 12.92 7.37
N PHE A 26 -9.97 11.94 6.83
CA PHE A 26 -9.52 10.77 7.59
C PHE A 26 -7.99 10.73 7.83
N GLY A 27 -7.35 11.88 7.93
CA GLY A 27 -5.88 11.96 8.10
C GLY A 27 -5.31 11.17 9.28
N GLY A 28 -6.05 11.06 10.38
CA GLY A 28 -5.66 10.26 11.54
C GLY A 28 -5.77 8.75 11.33
N GLU A 29 -6.74 8.30 10.52
CA GLU A 29 -6.93 6.90 10.19
C GLU A 29 -5.84 6.41 9.22
N VAL A 30 -5.53 7.21 8.21
CA VAL A 30 -4.43 6.94 7.26
C VAL A 30 -3.11 6.77 8.00
N GLU A 31 -2.79 7.65 8.96
CA GLU A 31 -1.55 7.55 9.75
C GLU A 31 -1.49 6.26 10.58
N ARG A 32 -2.61 5.84 11.18
CA ARG A 32 -2.67 4.57 11.92
C ARG A 32 -2.41 3.37 11.02
N VAL A 33 -3.02 3.36 9.82
CA VAL A 33 -2.80 2.31 8.82
C VAL A 33 -1.34 2.28 8.39
N LEU A 34 -0.76 3.42 8.02
CA LEU A 34 0.63 3.49 7.56
C LEU A 34 1.64 2.97 8.60
N LYS A 35 1.34 3.06 9.90
CA LYS A 35 2.17 2.47 10.97
C LYS A 35 2.10 0.95 11.05
N THR A 36 1.14 0.31 10.37
CA THR A 36 0.95 -1.15 10.41
C THR A 36 1.41 -1.87 9.16
N VAL A 37 1.91 -1.15 8.15
CA VAL A 37 2.32 -1.72 6.86
C VAL A 37 3.83 -1.62 6.64
N ASP A 38 4.36 -2.43 5.73
CA ASP A 38 5.79 -2.49 5.39
C ASP A 38 6.14 -1.74 4.11
N GLY A 39 5.13 -1.35 3.32
CA GLY A 39 5.27 -0.57 2.10
C GLY A 39 3.94 -0.02 1.63
N VAL A 40 3.95 0.80 0.59
CA VAL A 40 2.75 1.44 0.05
C VAL A 40 2.66 1.31 -1.46
N LEU A 41 1.45 1.02 -1.96
CA LEU A 41 1.13 1.18 -3.37
C LEU A 41 0.52 2.57 -3.56
N LEU A 42 1.24 3.46 -4.22
CA LEU A 42 0.76 4.80 -4.56
C LEU A 42 0.02 4.74 -5.90
N LEU A 43 -1.31 4.75 -5.84
CA LEU A 43 -2.14 4.72 -7.04
C LEU A 43 -2.37 6.15 -7.56
N VAL A 44 -2.00 6.39 -8.83
CA VAL A 44 -2.16 7.67 -9.50
C VAL A 44 -2.92 7.47 -10.80
N ASP A 45 -3.90 8.34 -11.08
CA ASP A 45 -4.67 8.31 -12.31
C ASP A 45 -3.82 8.82 -13.49
N ALA A 46 -3.72 8.03 -14.57
CA ALA A 46 -2.92 8.35 -15.76
C ALA A 46 -3.40 9.60 -16.54
N PHE A 47 -4.57 10.11 -16.23
CA PHE A 47 -5.12 11.33 -16.83
C PHE A 47 -5.04 12.53 -15.89
N GLU A 48 -5.41 12.36 -14.62
CA GLU A 48 -5.52 13.47 -13.64
C GLU A 48 -4.18 13.77 -12.96
N GLY A 49 -3.28 12.77 -12.86
CA GLY A 49 -2.03 12.88 -12.13
C GLY A 49 -2.22 12.81 -10.60
N PRO A 50 -1.18 13.18 -9.83
CA PRO A 50 -1.23 13.17 -8.38
C PRO A 50 -2.17 14.26 -7.87
N MET A 51 -3.12 13.85 -7.02
CA MET A 51 -4.12 14.73 -6.39
C MET A 51 -3.61 15.25 -5.03
N PRO A 52 -4.21 16.30 -4.44
CA PRO A 52 -3.82 16.80 -3.12
C PRO A 52 -3.79 15.72 -2.04
N GLN A 53 -4.74 14.77 -2.05
CA GLN A 53 -4.77 13.64 -1.12
C GLN A 53 -3.56 12.72 -1.31
N THR A 54 -3.13 12.50 -2.57
CA THR A 54 -1.93 11.73 -2.89
C THR A 54 -0.69 12.34 -2.21
N ARG A 55 -0.57 13.68 -2.25
CA ARG A 55 0.51 14.41 -1.60
C ARG A 55 0.55 14.18 -0.09
N GLU A 56 -0.60 14.30 0.58
CA GLU A 56 -0.69 14.12 2.05
C GLU A 56 -0.35 12.69 2.48
N VAL A 57 -0.86 11.69 1.77
CA VAL A 57 -0.58 10.29 2.07
C VAL A 57 0.89 9.96 1.80
N LEU A 58 1.43 10.40 0.65
CA LEU A 58 2.83 10.20 0.30
C LEU A 58 3.76 10.84 1.32
N LYS A 59 3.52 12.09 1.73
CA LYS A 59 4.31 12.78 2.76
C LYS A 59 4.40 11.95 4.05
N LYS A 60 3.28 11.40 4.51
CA LYS A 60 3.24 10.54 5.69
C LYS A 60 3.98 9.22 5.49
N ALA A 61 3.82 8.59 4.34
CA ALA A 61 4.51 7.34 4.01
C ALA A 61 6.05 7.54 3.98
N LEU A 62 6.53 8.60 3.33
CA LEU A 62 7.94 8.95 3.28
C LEU A 62 8.52 9.25 4.67
N SER A 63 7.77 9.98 5.53
CA SER A 63 8.19 10.28 6.90
C SER A 63 8.29 9.04 7.80
N LEU A 64 7.57 7.98 7.47
CA LEU A 64 7.64 6.68 8.13
C LEU A 64 8.67 5.73 7.48
N ASN A 65 9.41 6.22 6.50
CA ASN A 65 10.41 5.47 5.75
C ASN A 65 9.84 4.22 5.05
N LEU A 66 8.55 4.26 4.66
CA LEU A 66 7.91 3.19 3.91
C LEU A 66 8.36 3.22 2.45
N LYS A 67 8.61 2.04 1.88
CA LYS A 67 9.00 1.92 0.47
C LYS A 67 7.77 2.09 -0.42
N PRO A 68 7.76 3.09 -1.33
CA PRO A 68 6.66 3.30 -2.26
C PRO A 68 6.84 2.45 -3.53
N ILE A 69 5.73 1.93 -4.04
CA ILE A 69 5.60 1.38 -5.39
C ILE A 69 4.56 2.23 -6.09
N VAL A 70 4.91 2.88 -7.19
CA VAL A 70 4.00 3.75 -7.93
C VAL A 70 3.21 2.94 -8.95
N VAL A 71 1.89 3.03 -8.91
CA VAL A 71 0.99 2.39 -9.88
C VAL A 71 0.22 3.47 -10.63
N ILE A 72 0.59 3.70 -11.88
CA ILE A 72 -0.12 4.61 -12.79
C ILE A 72 -1.30 3.85 -13.38
N ASN A 73 -2.49 4.09 -12.84
CA ASN A 73 -3.72 3.37 -13.18
C ASN A 73 -4.56 4.11 -14.21
N LYS A 74 -5.50 3.40 -14.82
CA LYS A 74 -6.40 3.88 -15.86
C LYS A 74 -5.69 4.29 -17.16
N ILE A 75 -4.64 3.56 -17.54
CA ILE A 75 -3.92 3.78 -18.80
C ILE A 75 -4.80 3.59 -20.05
N ASP A 76 -5.95 2.92 -19.89
CA ASP A 76 -6.99 2.73 -20.92
C ASP A 76 -7.90 3.95 -21.12
N ARG A 77 -7.83 4.96 -20.24
CA ARG A 77 -8.69 6.13 -20.32
C ARG A 77 -8.31 7.01 -21.52
N PRO A 78 -9.29 7.49 -22.32
CA PRO A 78 -9.02 8.45 -23.41
C PRO A 78 -8.33 9.70 -22.87
N GLY A 79 -7.21 10.09 -23.47
CA GLY A 79 -6.40 11.25 -23.05
C GLY A 79 -5.44 10.96 -21.89
N ALA A 80 -5.33 9.72 -21.41
CA ALA A 80 -4.30 9.33 -20.46
C ALA A 80 -2.89 9.62 -21.00
N ASN A 81 -2.02 10.18 -20.16
CA ASN A 81 -0.62 10.41 -20.48
C ASN A 81 0.28 9.92 -19.35
N PRO A 82 0.57 8.62 -19.30
CA PRO A 82 1.35 8.00 -18.22
C PRO A 82 2.74 8.62 -18.05
N SER A 83 3.42 9.00 -19.15
CA SER A 83 4.75 9.62 -19.08
C SER A 83 4.70 10.95 -18.36
N LYS A 84 3.77 11.84 -18.75
CA LYS A 84 3.59 13.13 -18.07
C LYS A 84 3.23 12.96 -16.59
N VAL A 85 2.40 11.97 -16.28
CA VAL A 85 2.01 11.70 -14.90
C VAL A 85 3.18 11.17 -14.09
N LEU A 86 4.05 10.36 -14.67
CA LEU A 86 5.28 9.91 -14.02
C LEU A 86 6.20 11.08 -13.67
N ASP A 87 6.38 12.05 -14.58
CA ASP A 87 7.16 13.24 -14.32
C ASP A 87 6.56 14.05 -13.14
N GLN A 88 5.24 14.21 -13.11
CA GLN A 88 4.55 14.88 -12.00
C GLN A 88 4.69 14.16 -10.66
N VAL A 89 4.70 12.83 -10.69
CA VAL A 89 4.94 12.01 -9.48
C VAL A 89 6.37 12.22 -9.01
N LEU A 90 7.36 12.19 -9.90
CA LEU A 90 8.75 12.43 -9.56
C LEU A 90 8.95 13.84 -8.96
N GLU A 91 8.36 14.87 -9.58
CA GLU A 91 8.36 16.24 -9.05
C GLU A 91 7.77 16.27 -7.62
N LEU A 92 6.66 15.56 -7.39
CA LEU A 92 6.02 15.48 -6.08
C LEU A 92 6.94 14.83 -5.02
N PHE A 93 7.67 13.77 -5.37
CA PHE A 93 8.64 13.16 -4.46
C PHE A 93 9.77 14.13 -4.10
N ILE A 94 10.30 14.86 -5.09
CA ILE A 94 11.34 15.87 -4.88
C ILE A 94 10.83 17.01 -3.99
N GLU A 95 9.61 17.51 -4.22
CA GLU A 95 8.99 18.55 -3.40
C GLU A 95 8.74 18.11 -1.93
N LEU A 96 8.65 16.81 -1.70
CA LEU A 96 8.46 16.23 -0.37
C LEU A 96 9.79 15.82 0.30
N ASP A 97 10.92 16.26 -0.26
CA ASP A 97 12.27 15.96 0.25
C ASP A 97 12.55 14.46 0.37
N ALA A 98 12.07 13.65 -0.61
CA ALA A 98 12.33 12.22 -0.65
C ALA A 98 13.84 11.95 -0.76
N THR A 99 14.31 10.92 -0.06
CA THR A 99 15.70 10.47 -0.14
C THR A 99 16.01 9.84 -1.50
N ASP A 100 17.30 9.73 -1.86
CA ASP A 100 17.72 9.08 -3.10
C ASP A 100 17.15 7.65 -3.22
N GLU A 101 17.15 6.89 -2.11
CA GLU A 101 16.55 5.54 -2.06
C GLU A 101 15.03 5.56 -2.31
N GLN A 102 14.34 6.59 -1.85
CA GLN A 102 12.90 6.74 -2.07
C GLN A 102 12.57 7.22 -3.47
N LEU A 103 13.50 7.87 -4.17
CA LEU A 103 13.37 8.27 -5.56
C LEU A 103 13.56 7.09 -6.54
N GLU A 104 14.22 6.00 -6.09
CA GLU A 104 14.34 4.76 -6.85
C GLU A 104 13.10 3.86 -6.72
N PHE A 105 11.91 4.43 -6.84
CA PHE A 105 10.67 3.66 -6.74
C PHE A 105 10.35 2.91 -8.04
N PRO A 106 9.88 1.67 -7.95
CA PRO A 106 9.37 0.95 -9.11
C PRO A 106 8.04 1.55 -9.61
N VAL A 107 7.86 1.54 -10.93
CA VAL A 107 6.67 2.04 -11.61
C VAL A 107 5.94 0.91 -12.31
N ILE A 108 4.63 0.83 -12.12
CA ILE A 108 3.74 -0.13 -12.77
C ILE A 108 2.64 0.64 -13.50
N TYR A 109 2.34 0.26 -14.72
CA TYR A 109 1.25 0.80 -15.51
C TYR A 109 0.07 -0.16 -15.47
N ALA A 110 -1.11 0.31 -15.08
CA ALA A 110 -2.25 -0.56 -14.85
C ALA A 110 -3.55 -0.03 -15.47
N SER A 111 -4.42 -0.97 -15.81
CA SER A 111 -5.84 -0.74 -16.01
C SER A 111 -6.62 -1.69 -15.12
N ALA A 112 -6.99 -1.23 -13.93
CA ALA A 112 -7.76 -2.04 -12.99
C ALA A 112 -9.11 -2.49 -13.57
N LYS A 113 -9.74 -1.66 -14.43
CA LYS A 113 -10.97 -2.00 -15.14
C LYS A 113 -10.83 -3.23 -16.02
N ASN A 114 -9.67 -3.36 -16.68
CA ASN A 114 -9.40 -4.47 -17.60
C ASN A 114 -8.64 -5.62 -16.92
N GLY A 115 -8.29 -5.49 -15.64
CA GLY A 115 -7.54 -6.49 -14.87
C GLY A 115 -6.11 -6.70 -15.35
N ILE A 116 -5.46 -5.67 -15.91
CA ILE A 116 -4.10 -5.75 -16.46
C ILE A 116 -3.15 -4.80 -15.76
N ALA A 117 -1.89 -5.23 -15.62
CA ALA A 117 -0.77 -4.39 -15.18
C ALA A 117 0.51 -4.82 -15.92
N LYS A 118 1.44 -3.88 -16.11
CA LYS A 118 2.68 -4.09 -16.85
C LYS A 118 3.79 -3.16 -16.37
N MET A 119 5.05 -3.57 -16.55
CA MET A 119 6.22 -2.78 -16.15
C MET A 119 6.58 -1.72 -17.18
N ASN A 120 6.37 -1.99 -18.48
CA ASN A 120 6.60 -1.02 -19.56
C ASN A 120 5.33 -0.87 -20.39
N MET A 121 5.14 0.33 -20.97
CA MET A 121 3.94 0.62 -21.75
C MET A 121 3.80 -0.24 -23.01
N GLU A 122 4.92 -0.70 -23.59
CA GLU A 122 4.96 -1.55 -24.77
C GLU A 122 4.68 -3.03 -24.47
N ASP A 123 4.76 -3.44 -23.19
CA ASP A 123 4.53 -4.84 -22.81
C ASP A 123 3.07 -5.23 -23.06
N SER A 124 2.85 -6.47 -23.49
CA SER A 124 1.54 -7.10 -23.47
C SER A 124 1.28 -7.73 -22.10
N SER A 125 0.10 -7.53 -21.55
CA SER A 125 -0.30 -8.17 -20.29
C SER A 125 -1.79 -8.49 -20.30
N ASP A 126 -2.15 -9.63 -19.71
CA ASP A 126 -3.52 -10.11 -19.55
C ASP A 126 -3.92 -10.29 -18.07
N ASN A 127 -3.03 -9.90 -17.14
CA ASN A 127 -3.23 -10.06 -15.71
C ASN A 127 -2.52 -8.93 -14.90
N ILE A 128 -2.60 -9.02 -13.58
CA ILE A 128 -1.99 -8.06 -12.64
C ILE A 128 -0.80 -8.64 -11.87
N ASN A 129 -0.26 -9.77 -12.28
CA ASN A 129 0.76 -10.51 -11.52
C ASN A 129 2.03 -9.69 -11.26
N CYS A 130 2.43 -8.82 -12.19
CA CYS A 130 3.60 -7.98 -12.02
C CYS A 130 3.50 -7.06 -10.78
N ILE A 131 2.29 -6.72 -10.31
CA ILE A 131 2.10 -5.97 -9.06
C ILE A 131 2.57 -6.82 -7.88
N PHE A 132 2.12 -8.07 -7.79
CA PHE A 132 2.50 -8.98 -6.70
C PHE A 132 3.98 -9.36 -6.74
N GLU A 133 4.54 -9.56 -7.94
CA GLU A 133 5.96 -9.82 -8.14
C GLU A 133 6.80 -8.63 -7.67
N THR A 134 6.40 -7.41 -8.00
CA THR A 134 7.08 -6.19 -7.56
C THR A 134 6.97 -6.02 -6.04
N ILE A 135 5.81 -6.29 -5.43
CA ILE A 135 5.63 -6.23 -3.98
C ILE A 135 6.62 -7.19 -3.29
N ILE A 136 6.66 -8.45 -3.73
CA ILE A 136 7.54 -9.47 -3.12
C ILE A 136 9.03 -9.12 -3.30
N LYS A 137 9.38 -8.53 -4.42
CA LYS A 137 10.77 -8.13 -4.72
C LYS A 137 11.22 -6.92 -3.92
N GLU A 138 10.35 -5.91 -3.79
CA GLU A 138 10.72 -4.58 -3.31
C GLU A 138 10.40 -4.35 -1.83
N ILE A 139 9.39 -5.02 -1.28
CA ILE A 139 8.97 -4.86 0.11
C ILE A 139 9.50 -6.03 0.92
N ASN A 140 10.35 -5.74 1.89
CA ASN A 140 10.86 -6.75 2.80
C ASN A 140 9.72 -7.31 3.67
N PRO A 141 9.74 -8.62 3.97
CA PRO A 141 8.79 -9.17 4.95
C PRO A 141 9.02 -8.54 6.32
N PRO A 142 7.98 -8.46 7.16
CA PRO A 142 8.11 -7.93 8.51
C PRO A 142 9.16 -8.73 9.30
N ALA A 143 10.03 -8.02 10.01
CA ALA A 143 10.94 -8.65 10.96
C ALA A 143 10.11 -9.24 12.11
N CYS A 144 10.21 -10.55 12.32
CA CYS A 144 9.50 -11.24 13.39
C CYS A 144 10.50 -11.84 14.38
N ASP A 145 10.33 -11.52 15.67
CA ASP A 145 11.05 -12.16 16.76
C ASP A 145 10.06 -13.06 17.53
N GLU A 146 10.01 -14.33 17.13
CA GLU A 146 9.05 -15.33 17.66
C GLU A 146 9.38 -15.79 19.08
N GLU A 147 10.62 -15.57 19.56
CA GLU A 147 11.07 -16.05 20.88
C GLU A 147 10.61 -15.12 22.03
N ARG A 148 10.21 -13.90 21.70
CA ARG A 148 9.73 -12.93 22.70
C ARG A 148 8.25 -13.07 23.00
N PRO A 149 7.79 -12.57 24.15
CA PRO A 149 6.37 -12.45 24.44
C PRO A 149 5.61 -11.72 23.35
N ALA A 150 4.40 -12.17 23.04
CA ALA A 150 3.56 -11.55 22.02
C ALA A 150 3.30 -10.07 22.35
N GLN A 151 3.48 -9.22 21.35
CA GLN A 151 3.17 -7.78 21.43
C GLN A 151 2.46 -7.35 20.15
N MET A 152 1.26 -6.84 20.29
CA MET A 152 0.42 -6.39 19.19
C MET A 152 0.16 -4.88 19.29
N LEU A 153 0.46 -4.16 18.22
CA LEU A 153 0.03 -2.77 18.05
C LEU A 153 -1.41 -2.75 17.57
N VAL A 154 -2.34 -2.38 18.42
CA VAL A 154 -3.76 -2.26 18.05
C VAL A 154 -3.97 -0.95 17.31
N SER A 155 -4.36 -1.03 16.04
CA SER A 155 -4.66 0.12 15.17
C SER A 155 -6.14 0.48 15.16
N ASN A 156 -7.02 -0.50 15.35
CA ASN A 156 -8.46 -0.31 15.35
C ASN A 156 -9.16 -1.27 16.32
N ILE A 157 -10.33 -0.87 16.80
CA ILE A 157 -11.23 -1.71 17.60
C ILE A 157 -12.56 -1.77 16.86
N ASP A 158 -13.06 -2.96 16.63
CA ASP A 158 -14.36 -3.23 16.04
C ASP A 158 -15.23 -4.01 17.02
N TYR A 159 -16.52 -4.12 16.73
CA TYR A 159 -17.49 -4.81 17.55
C TYR A 159 -18.43 -5.66 16.69
N ASP A 160 -18.54 -6.91 17.02
CA ASP A 160 -19.49 -7.84 16.44
C ASP A 160 -20.46 -8.33 17.53
N GLU A 161 -21.71 -8.48 17.20
CA GLU A 161 -22.77 -8.86 18.17
C GLU A 161 -22.56 -10.29 18.75
N PHE A 162 -21.86 -11.17 18.02
CA PHE A 162 -21.63 -12.56 18.42
C PHE A 162 -20.25 -12.76 19.06
N ILE A 163 -19.23 -12.07 18.56
CA ILE A 163 -17.84 -12.24 18.99
C ILE A 163 -17.46 -11.20 20.06
N GLY A 164 -18.18 -10.08 20.12
CA GLY A 164 -17.88 -8.98 21.02
C GLY A 164 -16.83 -8.01 20.44
N ARG A 165 -15.98 -7.46 21.31
CA ARG A 165 -14.93 -6.51 20.90
C ARG A 165 -13.80 -7.23 20.20
N MET A 166 -13.40 -6.72 19.05
CA MET A 166 -12.29 -7.22 18.25
C MET A 166 -11.19 -6.16 18.18
N ALA A 167 -9.96 -6.55 18.47
CA ALA A 167 -8.78 -5.72 18.26
C ALA A 167 -8.15 -6.09 16.91
N ILE A 168 -7.97 -5.09 16.05
CA ILE A 168 -7.33 -5.24 14.74
C ILE A 168 -6.00 -4.51 14.82
N GLY A 169 -4.90 -5.16 14.40
CA GLY A 169 -3.60 -4.52 14.48
C GLY A 169 -2.47 -5.37 13.93
N ARG A 170 -1.25 -4.92 14.18
CA ARG A 170 -0.02 -5.57 13.77
C ARG A 170 0.61 -6.33 14.95
N LEU A 171 0.92 -7.61 14.75
CA LEU A 171 1.76 -8.37 15.67
C LEU A 171 3.22 -7.97 15.42
N GLU A 172 3.82 -7.25 16.37
CA GLU A 172 5.19 -6.75 16.26
C GLU A 172 6.24 -7.82 16.62
N ARG A 173 5.89 -8.73 17.54
CA ARG A 173 6.75 -9.83 17.96
C ARG A 173 5.94 -10.92 18.66
N GLY A 174 6.56 -12.09 18.82
CA GLY A 174 5.96 -13.25 19.46
C GLY A 174 4.96 -13.98 18.55
N ILE A 175 4.28 -14.95 19.13
CA ILE A 175 3.29 -15.79 18.46
C ILE A 175 1.96 -15.69 19.20
N LEU A 176 0.87 -15.49 18.47
CA LEU A 176 -0.49 -15.60 18.96
C LEU A 176 -1.14 -16.83 18.32
N LYS A 177 -1.69 -17.71 19.12
CA LYS A 177 -2.45 -18.87 18.64
C LYS A 177 -3.94 -18.66 18.88
N VAL A 178 -4.76 -19.34 18.09
CA VAL A 178 -6.21 -19.34 18.29
C VAL A 178 -6.51 -19.90 19.69
N ASN A 179 -7.35 -19.20 20.45
CA ASN A 179 -7.72 -19.48 21.85
C ASN A 179 -6.64 -19.19 22.90
N ASP A 180 -5.55 -18.51 22.55
CA ASP A 180 -4.65 -17.99 23.58
C ASP A 180 -5.36 -16.91 24.42
N PRO A 181 -5.21 -16.93 25.75
CA PRO A 181 -5.66 -15.83 26.59
C PRO A 181 -4.75 -14.61 26.36
N VAL A 182 -5.34 -13.46 26.10
CA VAL A 182 -4.65 -12.19 25.85
C VAL A 182 -5.14 -11.08 26.79
#